data_9acaa797285f6528c708342b2893a51a
#
_entry.id   9acaa797285f6528c708342b2893a51a
#
_cell.length_a   1.000
_cell.length_b   1.000
_cell.length_c   1.000
_cell.angle_alpha   90.00
_cell.angle_beta   90.00
_cell.angle_gamma   90.00
#
_symmetry.space_group_name_H-M   'P 1'
#
loop_
_entity.id
_entity.type
_entity.pdbx_description
1 polymer ?
#
loop_
_entity_poly.entity_id
_entity_poly.type
_entity_poly.pdbx_seq_one_letter_code
_entity_poly.pdbx_strand_id
1 'polypeptide(L)'
;MVNHGASKGCLTCKQRRVKCDEGKPGCQRCLRRGRECGGYEKPPATLKFKPQTFSYTRPGRRAHIIDRANSAKDSSDSSPPISRTPSPPVVDCALAFFLGNFAGKGRGFASSRGFFELLAPALAKEPQDSPLTLALCALSTKVLKQWQEDPYSFNKPHRRLAHAYARLRTAIADPNESRSQSTVLAALVFQFHENLSAVFSMQKAQRTHHDGAVALMNQHGAELLSTPYGRHMVRYLMFVEIAAAIREKRPFPTSVLSIPEIANTPGNPSAALDLIGIAVANVQHRVTSFAERLALEPLLERDLEPILLQLDNIHIRLLDWRNTVFKAWNPIYVPKVRETNPPIISYQGDCDIYPDVQISSIWSNWRSYRIVLFKAALILLRQLPNISPRVVQVAYGEPQDIQDLEQTTRQSIQETFDAMCRVVPFCMGNRTRTASMHDMVAVDLHFPSYHDPGTCDPSALEQWPKDEMLSLANHLGHIKALGAWHALTPLSFMLSVCNDEYGSLVAESLRPGQLQWIRKELARSVLVLSMRKSAPNSPTSAQSSPSGQCGTTGTTPTEEPGSSGAGNPDDNDTLYKMSAHEVEQLRGSLRLSGGA
;
A
#
# COMPACT_ATOMS: atom_id res chain seq x y z
N MET A 1 36.25 32.21 -30.51
CA MET A 1 34.86 32.42 -30.93
C MET A 1 34.18 31.05 -31.04
N VAL A 2 33.21 30.82 -30.20
CA VAL A 2 32.52 29.52 -30.12
C VAL A 2 31.42 29.45 -31.20
N ASN A 3 31.50 28.45 -32.06
CA ASN A 3 30.56 28.29 -33.15
C ASN A 3 29.26 27.66 -32.64
N HIS A 4 28.19 28.46 -32.49
CA HIS A 4 26.90 28.03 -31.94
C HIS A 4 25.98 27.40 -32.99
N GLY A 5 26.37 26.24 -33.56
CA GLY A 5 25.48 25.45 -34.43
C GLY A 5 25.31 25.95 -35.86
N ALA A 6 24.52 25.22 -36.66
CA ALA A 6 24.24 25.55 -38.06
C ALA A 6 23.41 26.82 -38.18
N SER A 7 23.76 27.75 -39.09
CA SER A 7 23.03 29.00 -39.34
C SER A 7 21.57 28.75 -39.70
N LYS A 8 20.65 29.49 -39.06
CA LYS A 8 19.19 29.45 -39.33
C LYS A 8 18.76 30.29 -40.54
N GLY A 9 19.71 30.94 -41.25
CA GLY A 9 19.44 31.78 -42.42
C GLY A 9 18.82 31.02 -43.59
N CYS A 10 18.13 31.76 -44.51
CA CYS A 10 17.54 31.19 -45.72
C CYS A 10 18.59 30.59 -46.66
N LEU A 11 18.21 29.66 -47.49
CA LEU A 11 19.12 28.95 -48.43
C LEU A 11 19.89 29.89 -49.34
N THR A 12 19.24 30.93 -49.89
CA THR A 12 19.91 31.95 -50.74
C THR A 12 20.95 32.76 -49.99
N CYS A 13 20.73 33.16 -48.72
CA CYS A 13 21.72 33.86 -47.92
C CYS A 13 22.85 32.95 -47.46
N LYS A 14 22.57 31.66 -47.15
CA LYS A 14 23.58 30.68 -46.82
C LYS A 14 24.53 30.43 -48.01
N GLN A 15 23.96 30.23 -49.20
CA GLN A 15 24.74 29.99 -50.42
C GLN A 15 25.66 31.20 -50.73
N ARG A 16 25.18 32.40 -50.48
CA ARG A 16 25.95 33.65 -50.68
C ARG A 16 26.85 34.03 -49.49
N ARG A 17 26.90 33.24 -48.44
CA ARG A 17 27.69 33.47 -47.22
C ARG A 17 27.49 34.87 -46.63
N VAL A 18 26.22 35.38 -46.62
CA VAL A 18 25.85 36.63 -46.05
C VAL A 18 24.89 36.45 -44.89
N LYS A 19 24.96 37.32 -43.88
CA LYS A 19 24.04 37.29 -42.73
C LYS A 19 22.60 37.48 -43.18
N CYS A 20 21.72 36.56 -42.81
CA CYS A 20 20.28 36.60 -43.07
C CYS A 20 19.56 37.30 -41.91
N ASP A 21 18.46 38.01 -42.21
CA ASP A 21 17.57 38.60 -41.21
C ASP A 21 16.45 37.68 -40.74
N GLU A 22 16.40 36.43 -41.29
CA GLU A 22 15.50 35.33 -40.92
C GLU A 22 13.99 35.66 -40.99
N GLY A 23 13.59 36.73 -41.71
CA GLY A 23 12.20 37.14 -41.90
C GLY A 23 11.39 36.11 -42.72
N LYS A 24 10.14 35.86 -42.32
CA LYS A 24 9.21 34.94 -42.99
C LYS A 24 8.07 35.72 -43.65
N PRO A 25 7.53 35.27 -44.79
CA PRO A 25 7.86 34.07 -45.55
C PRO A 25 9.17 34.13 -46.35
N GLY A 26 9.72 35.32 -46.64
CA GLY A 26 10.98 35.51 -47.31
C GLY A 26 11.81 36.58 -46.57
N CYS A 27 13.16 36.42 -46.52
CA CYS A 27 14.02 37.38 -45.82
C CYS A 27 14.09 38.72 -46.55
N GLN A 28 14.05 39.84 -45.80
CA GLN A 28 14.10 41.19 -46.31
C GLN A 28 15.38 41.48 -47.13
N ARG A 29 16.47 40.80 -46.82
CA ARG A 29 17.73 40.93 -47.53
C ARG A 29 17.71 40.38 -48.96
N CYS A 30 16.96 39.29 -49.20
CA CYS A 30 16.69 38.80 -50.56
C CYS A 30 15.76 39.74 -51.30
N LEU A 31 14.67 40.18 -50.65
CA LEU A 31 13.66 41.09 -51.23
C LEU A 31 14.27 42.43 -51.64
N ARG A 32 15.04 43.09 -50.80
CA ARG A 32 15.69 44.38 -51.09
C ARG A 32 16.68 44.35 -52.23
N ARG A 33 17.15 43.14 -52.63
CA ARG A 33 18.09 42.96 -53.74
C ARG A 33 17.40 42.33 -54.98
N GLY A 34 16.07 42.31 -55.00
CA GLY A 34 15.29 41.79 -56.14
C GLY A 34 15.55 40.30 -56.43
N ARG A 35 15.90 39.50 -55.38
CA ARG A 35 16.20 38.08 -55.56
C ARG A 35 15.14 37.22 -54.88
N GLU A 36 14.82 36.10 -55.47
CA GLU A 36 13.95 35.13 -54.88
C GLU A 36 14.59 34.50 -53.63
N CYS A 37 13.84 34.44 -52.52
CA CYS A 37 14.28 33.84 -51.30
C CYS A 37 14.01 32.32 -51.33
N GLY A 38 15.06 31.51 -51.39
CA GLY A 38 14.96 30.05 -51.44
C GLY A 38 14.41 29.37 -50.19
N GLY A 39 13.80 30.16 -49.27
CA GLY A 39 13.18 29.62 -48.06
C GLY A 39 14.20 29.12 -47.01
N TYR A 40 13.68 28.42 -46.02
CA TYR A 40 14.44 27.91 -44.86
C TYR A 40 14.44 26.39 -44.88
N GLU A 41 15.55 25.77 -44.47
CA GLU A 41 15.62 24.32 -44.29
C GLU A 41 14.60 23.86 -43.25
N LYS A 42 13.76 22.91 -43.62
CA LYS A 42 12.91 22.23 -42.62
C LYS A 42 13.81 21.40 -41.73
N PRO A 43 13.63 21.45 -40.39
CA PRO A 43 14.39 20.57 -39.51
C PRO A 43 14.16 19.11 -39.90
N PRO A 44 15.20 18.27 -39.92
CA PRO A 44 15.04 16.86 -40.25
C PRO A 44 14.09 16.20 -39.24
N ALA A 45 13.19 15.39 -39.71
CA ALA A 45 12.19 14.68 -38.90
C ALA A 45 12.81 13.71 -37.88
N THR A 46 14.11 13.46 -37.98
CA THR A 46 14.90 12.62 -37.07
C THR A 46 16.07 13.42 -36.51
N LEU A 47 16.16 13.47 -35.17
CA LEU A 47 17.31 14.02 -34.45
C LEU A 47 18.55 13.14 -34.73
N LYS A 48 19.54 13.67 -35.47
CA LYS A 48 20.83 13.03 -35.64
C LYS A 48 21.74 13.42 -34.46
N PHE A 49 21.92 12.52 -33.52
CA PHE A 49 22.91 12.68 -32.46
C PHE A 49 24.32 12.41 -33.01
N LYS A 50 25.21 13.36 -32.80
CA LYS A 50 26.66 13.09 -33.02
C LYS A 50 27.21 12.48 -31.71
N PRO A 51 27.69 11.24 -31.72
CA PRO A 51 28.33 10.69 -30.54
C PRO A 51 29.65 11.45 -30.28
N GLN A 52 29.76 12.00 -29.06
CA GLN A 52 31.01 12.55 -28.56
C GLN A 52 31.61 11.56 -27.57
N THR A 53 32.79 11.05 -27.84
CA THR A 53 33.53 10.15 -26.96
C THR A 53 34.49 10.98 -26.11
N PHE A 54 34.30 10.97 -24.78
CA PHE A 54 35.22 11.60 -23.83
C PHE A 54 36.09 10.51 -23.18
N SER A 55 37.41 10.64 -23.28
CA SER A 55 38.32 9.81 -22.50
C SER A 55 38.83 10.58 -21.29
N TYR A 56 38.62 10.02 -20.10
CA TYR A 56 39.14 10.59 -18.85
C TYR A 56 40.49 9.99 -18.53
N THR A 57 41.55 10.78 -18.55
CA THR A 57 42.85 10.45 -17.97
C THR A 57 42.96 10.99 -16.55
N ARG A 58 43.70 10.28 -15.69
CA ARG A 58 43.92 10.61 -14.26
C ARG A 58 44.34 12.07 -14.05
N PRO A 59 44.07 12.68 -12.88
CA PRO A 59 44.34 14.09 -12.62
C PRO A 59 45.81 14.43 -12.83
N GLY A 60 46.08 15.40 -13.71
CA GLY A 60 47.44 15.91 -13.99
C GLY A 60 47.87 15.97 -15.46
N ARG A 61 47.11 15.43 -16.43
CA ARG A 61 47.44 15.56 -17.85
C ARG A 61 46.28 16.13 -18.67
N ARG A 62 46.56 17.12 -19.52
CA ARG A 62 45.62 17.73 -20.46
C ARG A 62 45.06 16.68 -21.42
N ALA A 63 43.75 16.66 -21.60
CA ALA A 63 43.05 15.81 -22.55
C ALA A 63 43.38 16.20 -23.99
N HIS A 64 43.87 15.27 -24.79
CA HIS A 64 43.98 15.40 -26.26
C HIS A 64 42.70 14.83 -26.88
N ILE A 65 42.08 15.59 -27.77
CA ILE A 65 40.99 15.12 -28.63
C ILE A 65 41.66 14.38 -29.80
N ILE A 66 41.40 13.09 -29.93
CA ILE A 66 41.82 12.32 -31.09
C ILE A 66 40.61 12.24 -32.05
N ASP A 67 40.69 12.99 -33.14
CA ASP A 67 39.82 12.81 -34.31
C ASP A 67 40.26 11.54 -35.06
N ARG A 68 39.44 10.50 -34.94
CA ARG A 68 39.57 9.30 -35.77
C ARG A 68 38.58 9.38 -36.93
N ALA A 69 38.92 10.19 -37.95
CA ALA A 69 38.39 10.01 -39.29
C ALA A 69 39.53 9.53 -40.17
N ASN A 70 39.33 8.39 -40.82
CA ASN A 70 40.15 7.74 -41.82
C ASN A 70 41.15 6.68 -41.32
N SER A 71 40.67 5.46 -41.25
CA SER A 71 41.31 4.28 -41.87
C SER A 71 40.26 3.13 -41.86
N ALA A 72 39.58 3.01 -43.00
CA ALA A 72 38.86 1.79 -43.34
C ALA A 72 39.86 0.89 -44.09
N LYS A 73 40.18 -0.27 -43.52
CA LYS A 73 40.40 -1.50 -44.29
C LYS A 73 40.33 -2.71 -43.35
N ASP A 74 39.35 -3.54 -43.69
CA ASP A 74 39.23 -4.98 -43.52
C ASP A 74 39.64 -5.64 -42.19
N SER A 75 38.62 -5.98 -41.42
CA SER A 75 38.46 -7.35 -40.90
C SER A 75 37.03 -7.52 -40.34
N SER A 76 36.41 -8.57 -40.82
CA SER A 76 35.09 -9.09 -40.45
C SER A 76 34.96 -9.41 -38.97
N ASP A 77 33.74 -9.22 -38.44
CA ASP A 77 33.28 -9.69 -37.14
C ASP A 77 33.68 -8.87 -35.91
N SER A 78 32.99 -7.75 -35.71
CA SER A 78 32.71 -7.26 -34.36
C SER A 78 31.48 -6.34 -34.42
N SER A 79 30.41 -6.76 -33.73
CA SER A 79 29.27 -5.94 -33.45
C SER A 79 29.70 -4.57 -32.90
N PRO A 80 29.08 -3.45 -33.34
CA PRO A 80 29.48 -2.13 -32.82
C PRO A 80 29.31 -2.10 -31.31
N PRO A 81 30.27 -1.51 -30.55
CA PRO A 81 30.12 -1.39 -29.10
C PRO A 81 28.83 -0.59 -28.82
N ILE A 82 27.88 -1.23 -28.12
CA ILE A 82 26.71 -0.58 -27.64
C ILE A 82 27.17 0.58 -26.76
N SER A 83 26.97 1.81 -27.23
CA SER A 83 27.23 3.02 -26.45
C SER A 83 26.32 2.95 -25.21
N ARG A 84 26.91 2.54 -24.07
CA ARG A 84 26.20 2.54 -22.80
C ARG A 84 25.93 3.99 -22.43
N THR A 85 24.70 4.45 -22.61
CA THR A 85 24.23 5.64 -21.91
C THR A 85 24.48 5.43 -20.42
N PRO A 86 25.00 6.44 -19.70
CA PRO A 86 25.20 6.31 -18.26
C PRO A 86 23.86 5.93 -17.63
N SER A 87 23.78 4.76 -17.03
CA SER A 87 22.60 4.38 -16.24
C SER A 87 22.50 5.34 -15.06
N PRO A 88 21.31 5.86 -14.75
CA PRO A 88 21.11 6.68 -13.56
C PRO A 88 21.54 5.89 -12.32
N PRO A 89 22.02 6.55 -11.25
CA PRO A 89 22.40 5.90 -10.02
C PRO A 89 21.26 4.99 -9.50
N VAL A 90 21.60 3.79 -9.04
CA VAL A 90 20.60 2.80 -8.57
C VAL A 90 19.70 3.38 -7.48
N VAL A 91 20.21 4.30 -6.66
CA VAL A 91 19.45 4.96 -5.60
C VAL A 91 18.35 5.86 -6.17
N ASP A 92 18.66 6.62 -7.21
CA ASP A 92 17.68 7.53 -7.85
C ASP A 92 16.57 6.72 -8.54
N CYS A 93 16.96 5.60 -9.19
CA CYS A 93 15.97 4.65 -9.73
C CYS A 93 15.09 4.04 -8.65
N ALA A 94 15.66 3.68 -7.50
CA ALA A 94 14.93 3.09 -6.38
C ALA A 94 13.98 4.09 -5.74
N LEU A 95 14.41 5.33 -5.52
CA LEU A 95 13.57 6.41 -5.02
C LEU A 95 12.41 6.72 -5.96
N ALA A 96 12.70 6.87 -7.26
CA ALA A 96 11.67 7.12 -8.26
C ALA A 96 10.64 5.98 -8.32
N PHE A 97 11.12 4.73 -8.28
CA PHE A 97 10.24 3.55 -8.20
C PHE A 97 9.37 3.56 -6.95
N PHE A 98 9.97 3.75 -5.78
CA PHE A 98 9.26 3.72 -4.52
C PHE A 98 8.23 4.85 -4.44
N LEU A 99 8.65 6.09 -4.66
CA LEU A 99 7.75 7.25 -4.58
C LEU A 99 6.65 7.21 -5.65
N GLY A 100 6.94 6.70 -6.84
CA GLY A 100 5.95 6.58 -7.91
C GLY A 100 4.87 5.54 -7.65
N ASN A 101 5.19 4.46 -6.94
CA ASN A 101 4.29 3.33 -6.75
C ASN A 101 3.72 3.22 -5.32
N PHE A 102 4.41 3.77 -4.31
CA PHE A 102 3.99 3.68 -2.91
C PHE A 102 3.47 5.01 -2.36
N ALA A 103 4.09 6.14 -2.75
CA ALA A 103 3.68 7.45 -2.30
C ALA A 103 2.73 8.11 -3.30
N GLY A 104 1.50 7.85 -3.39
CA GLY A 104 0.57 8.42 -4.38
C GLY A 104 0.72 9.91 -4.59
N LYS A 105 0.53 10.35 -5.82
CA LYS A 105 0.57 11.77 -6.18
C LYS A 105 -0.86 12.30 -6.31
N GLY A 106 -1.08 13.53 -5.85
CA GLY A 106 -2.34 14.25 -6.05
C GLY A 106 -3.44 13.92 -5.06
N ARG A 107 -3.12 13.29 -3.91
CA ARG A 107 -4.08 13.10 -2.83
C ARG A 107 -4.00 14.24 -1.82
N GLY A 108 -5.16 14.76 -1.43
CA GLY A 108 -5.27 15.68 -0.31
C GLY A 108 -5.17 14.98 1.05
N PHE A 109 -4.87 15.73 2.10
CA PHE A 109 -4.80 15.20 3.46
C PHE A 109 -6.16 14.71 4.00
N ALA A 110 -7.27 15.05 3.36
CA ALA A 110 -8.60 14.58 3.76
C ALA A 110 -8.82 13.10 3.43
N SER A 111 -8.31 12.63 2.27
CA SER A 111 -8.43 11.26 1.79
C SER A 111 -7.25 10.38 2.18
N SER A 112 -6.16 10.96 2.67
CA SER A 112 -4.95 10.23 3.04
C SER A 112 -4.92 9.93 4.54
N ARG A 113 -4.66 8.67 4.87
CA ARG A 113 -4.42 8.21 6.24
C ARG A 113 -2.97 7.84 6.51
N GLY A 114 -2.21 7.57 5.46
CA GLY A 114 -0.79 7.22 5.53
C GLY A 114 0.09 8.45 5.73
N PHE A 115 1.39 8.22 5.77
CA PHE A 115 2.40 9.27 5.80
C PHE A 115 3.17 9.37 4.47
N PHE A 116 2.87 8.52 3.50
CA PHE A 116 3.60 8.45 2.23
C PHE A 116 3.49 9.73 1.41
N GLU A 117 2.37 10.43 1.49
CA GLU A 117 2.13 11.70 0.81
C GLU A 117 3.04 12.82 1.33
N LEU A 118 3.55 12.68 2.56
CA LEU A 118 4.51 13.62 3.16
C LEU A 118 5.94 13.40 2.66
N LEU A 119 6.27 12.20 2.15
CA LEU A 119 7.66 11.83 1.87
C LEU A 119 8.28 12.65 0.74
N ALA A 120 7.61 12.79 -0.39
CA ALA A 120 8.15 13.53 -1.53
C ALA A 120 8.35 15.02 -1.23
N PRO A 121 7.37 15.77 -0.66
CA PRO A 121 7.56 17.18 -0.33
C PRO A 121 8.54 17.41 0.83
N ALA A 122 8.67 16.46 1.78
CA ALA A 122 9.67 16.53 2.82
C ALA A 122 11.08 16.30 2.23
N LEU A 123 11.27 15.23 1.47
CA LEU A 123 12.55 14.88 0.84
C LEU A 123 13.11 16.02 -0.02
N ALA A 124 12.24 16.77 -0.72
CA ALA A 124 12.66 17.90 -1.55
C ALA A 124 13.33 19.05 -0.78
N LYS A 125 13.15 19.11 0.54
CA LYS A 125 13.69 20.12 1.44
C LYS A 125 14.87 19.64 2.28
N GLU A 126 15.10 18.32 2.28
CA GLU A 126 16.08 17.68 3.16
C GLU A 126 17.46 17.57 2.51
N PRO A 127 18.55 17.75 3.28
CA PRO A 127 19.89 17.46 2.81
C PRO A 127 20.08 15.95 2.57
N GLN A 128 21.11 15.60 1.77
CA GLN A 128 21.38 14.22 1.39
C GLN A 128 21.73 13.30 2.58
N ASP A 129 22.24 13.86 3.66
CA ASP A 129 22.64 13.17 4.90
C ASP A 129 21.60 13.21 6.01
N SER A 130 20.40 13.75 5.74
CA SER A 130 19.33 13.78 6.73
C SER A 130 18.84 12.37 7.09
N PRO A 131 18.28 12.19 8.32
CA PRO A 131 17.70 10.93 8.73
C PRO A 131 16.66 10.39 7.74
N LEU A 132 15.77 11.27 7.23
CA LEU A 132 14.72 10.91 6.29
C LEU A 132 15.29 10.47 4.95
N THR A 133 16.22 11.24 4.37
CA THR A 133 16.84 10.90 3.08
C THR A 133 17.52 9.54 3.13
N LEU A 134 18.33 9.29 4.16
CA LEU A 134 19.04 8.02 4.31
C LEU A 134 18.08 6.85 4.56
N ALA A 135 17.07 7.02 5.40
CA ALA A 135 16.05 6.00 5.65
C ALA A 135 15.30 5.63 4.36
N LEU A 136 14.85 6.64 3.62
CA LEU A 136 14.07 6.45 2.39
C LEU A 136 14.92 5.82 1.28
N CYS A 137 16.18 6.26 1.10
CA CYS A 137 17.12 5.63 0.17
C CYS A 137 17.39 4.16 0.50
N ALA A 138 17.54 3.83 1.79
CA ALA A 138 17.76 2.46 2.24
C ALA A 138 16.54 1.58 1.96
N LEU A 139 15.35 2.02 2.37
CA LEU A 139 14.09 1.30 2.14
C LEU A 139 13.81 1.12 0.64
N SER A 140 13.86 2.20 -0.14
CA SER A 140 13.59 2.17 -1.59
C SER A 140 14.53 1.20 -2.32
N THR A 141 15.82 1.18 -1.96
CA THR A 141 16.78 0.24 -2.53
C THR A 141 16.44 -1.21 -2.21
N LYS A 142 15.99 -1.49 -0.98
CA LYS A 142 15.58 -2.85 -0.57
C LYS A 142 14.30 -3.27 -1.30
N VAL A 143 13.31 -2.40 -1.38
CA VAL A 143 12.05 -2.67 -2.10
C VAL A 143 12.32 -2.94 -3.58
N LEU A 144 13.11 -2.08 -4.26
CA LEU A 144 13.44 -2.28 -5.66
C LEU A 144 14.16 -3.61 -5.92
N LYS A 145 15.17 -3.95 -5.09
CA LYS A 145 15.86 -5.24 -5.21
C LYS A 145 14.93 -6.43 -5.05
N GLN A 146 14.03 -6.36 -4.09
CA GLN A 146 13.03 -7.40 -3.87
C GLN A 146 12.14 -7.59 -5.11
N TRP A 147 11.73 -6.50 -5.75
CA TRP A 147 10.89 -6.52 -6.95
C TRP A 147 11.64 -6.90 -8.22
N GLN A 148 12.98 -6.80 -8.22
CA GLN A 148 13.86 -7.26 -9.30
C GLN A 148 14.18 -8.77 -9.26
N GLU A 149 13.32 -9.58 -8.60
CA GLU A 149 13.39 -11.03 -8.55
C GLU A 149 14.46 -11.65 -7.61
N ASP A 150 14.96 -10.89 -6.64
CA ASP A 150 15.72 -11.48 -5.52
C ASP A 150 14.83 -11.58 -4.25
N PRO A 151 14.00 -12.64 -4.12
CA PRO A 151 13.00 -12.76 -3.05
C PRO A 151 13.59 -12.82 -1.64
N TYR A 152 14.89 -13.05 -1.52
CA TYR A 152 15.58 -13.12 -0.24
C TYR A 152 16.40 -11.86 0.08
N SER A 153 16.41 -10.87 -0.80
CA SER A 153 17.26 -9.68 -0.62
C SER A 153 16.76 -8.75 0.47
N PHE A 154 15.45 -8.70 0.71
CA PHE A 154 14.86 -7.73 1.63
C PHE A 154 15.37 -7.91 3.07
N ASN A 155 15.45 -9.14 3.56
CA ASN A 155 15.88 -9.43 4.93
C ASN A 155 17.40 -9.58 5.11
N LYS A 156 18.17 -9.51 4.00
CA LYS A 156 19.64 -9.53 4.11
C LYS A 156 20.16 -8.24 4.76
N PRO A 157 21.24 -8.32 5.58
CA PRO A 157 21.92 -7.13 6.09
C PRO A 157 22.32 -6.19 4.97
N HIS A 158 22.07 -4.90 5.16
CA HIS A 158 22.38 -3.88 4.15
C HIS A 158 23.11 -2.70 4.78
N ARG A 159 24.32 -2.37 4.29
CA ARG A 159 25.15 -1.30 4.86
C ARG A 159 24.46 0.06 4.92
N ARG A 160 23.65 0.40 3.90
CA ARG A 160 22.88 1.65 3.86
C ARG A 160 21.84 1.71 4.96
N LEU A 161 21.18 0.59 5.27
CA LEU A 161 20.19 0.51 6.34
C LEU A 161 20.87 0.71 7.71
N ALA A 162 22.00 0.06 7.97
CA ALA A 162 22.79 0.24 9.19
C ALA A 162 23.25 1.70 9.37
N HIS A 163 23.70 2.34 8.29
CA HIS A 163 24.09 3.74 8.29
C HIS A 163 22.90 4.66 8.59
N ALA A 164 21.76 4.40 7.95
CA ALA A 164 20.53 5.18 8.17
C ALA A 164 20.01 5.04 9.62
N TYR A 165 20.08 3.85 10.23
CA TYR A 165 19.77 3.65 11.65
C TYR A 165 20.71 4.42 12.57
N ALA A 166 22.02 4.39 12.30
CA ALA A 166 23.01 5.15 13.07
C ALA A 166 22.72 6.66 13.00
N ARG A 167 22.38 7.17 11.80
CA ARG A 167 22.05 8.57 11.60
C ARG A 167 20.76 8.99 12.33
N LEU A 168 19.71 8.16 12.29
CA LEU A 168 18.48 8.41 13.04
C LEU A 168 18.77 8.46 14.54
N ARG A 169 19.58 7.55 15.06
CA ARG A 169 19.98 7.55 16.48
C ARG A 169 20.69 8.85 16.87
N THR A 170 21.59 9.35 16.03
CA THR A 170 22.26 10.62 16.25
C THR A 170 21.26 11.79 16.25
N ALA A 171 20.30 11.80 15.30
CA ALA A 171 19.30 12.85 15.22
C ALA A 171 18.34 12.87 16.45
N ILE A 172 17.97 11.69 16.96
CA ILE A 172 17.15 11.59 18.18
C ILE A 172 17.91 12.13 19.40
N ALA A 173 19.24 11.94 19.46
CA ALA A 173 20.07 12.43 20.56
C ALA A 173 20.36 13.94 20.47
N ASP A 174 20.21 14.55 19.31
CA ASP A 174 20.39 15.99 19.13
C ASP A 174 19.11 16.77 19.48
N PRO A 175 19.19 17.77 20.40
CA PRO A 175 18.01 18.52 20.85
C PRO A 175 17.27 19.30 19.75
N ASN A 176 17.95 19.68 18.66
CA ASN A 176 17.36 20.41 17.56
C ASN A 176 16.77 19.44 16.52
N GLU A 177 17.53 18.43 16.15
CA GLU A 177 17.08 17.45 15.15
C GLU A 177 15.94 16.55 15.66
N SER A 178 15.88 16.25 16.95
CA SER A 178 14.79 15.47 17.56
C SER A 178 13.42 16.15 17.40
N ARG A 179 13.39 17.49 17.29
CA ARG A 179 12.16 18.28 17.04
C ARG A 179 11.76 18.35 15.57
N SER A 180 12.60 17.83 14.69
CA SER A 180 12.35 17.91 13.24
C SER A 180 11.29 16.90 12.81
N GLN A 181 10.38 17.34 11.92
CA GLN A 181 9.44 16.46 11.23
C GLN A 181 10.15 15.37 10.43
N SER A 182 11.33 15.65 9.89
CA SER A 182 12.18 14.71 9.17
C SER A 182 12.57 13.52 10.04
N THR A 183 12.91 13.76 11.31
CA THR A 183 13.26 12.69 12.26
C THR A 183 12.08 11.79 12.57
N VAL A 184 10.88 12.36 12.77
CA VAL A 184 9.65 11.57 12.97
C VAL A 184 9.30 10.78 11.70
N LEU A 185 9.37 11.39 10.51
CA LEU A 185 9.13 10.70 9.25
C LEU A 185 10.13 9.57 9.01
N ALA A 186 11.42 9.76 9.35
CA ALA A 186 12.43 8.71 9.28
C ALA A 186 12.06 7.51 10.17
N ALA A 187 11.58 7.74 11.39
CA ALA A 187 11.09 6.67 12.26
C ALA A 187 9.90 5.93 11.62
N LEU A 188 8.95 6.64 11.01
CA LEU A 188 7.81 6.02 10.30
C LEU A 188 8.25 5.19 9.08
N VAL A 189 9.25 5.66 8.31
CA VAL A 189 9.85 4.91 7.20
C VAL A 189 10.49 3.62 7.70
N PHE A 190 11.20 3.65 8.84
CA PHE A 190 11.75 2.44 9.44
C PHE A 190 10.67 1.51 9.99
N GLN A 191 9.59 2.03 10.57
CA GLN A 191 8.46 1.20 10.97
C GLN A 191 7.85 0.47 9.76
N PHE A 192 7.71 1.15 8.63
CA PHE A 192 7.22 0.51 7.40
C PHE A 192 8.19 -0.56 6.88
N HIS A 193 9.51 -0.31 6.95
CA HIS A 193 10.51 -1.32 6.65
C HIS A 193 10.37 -2.56 7.55
N GLU A 194 10.15 -2.39 8.86
CA GLU A 194 9.94 -3.51 9.78
C GLU A 194 8.65 -4.27 9.48
N ASN A 195 7.57 -3.56 9.16
CA ASN A 195 6.30 -4.17 8.78
C ASN A 195 6.44 -5.03 7.52
N LEU A 196 7.12 -4.54 6.48
CA LEU A 196 7.41 -5.33 5.28
C LEU A 196 8.30 -6.53 5.58
N SER A 197 9.35 -6.33 6.40
CA SER A 197 10.23 -7.42 6.84
C SER A 197 9.45 -8.52 7.54
N ALA A 198 8.55 -8.15 8.43
CA ALA A 198 7.70 -9.08 9.18
C ALA A 198 6.79 -9.90 8.25
N VAL A 199 6.15 -9.25 7.28
CA VAL A 199 5.32 -9.95 6.26
C VAL A 199 6.18 -10.88 5.42
N PHE A 200 7.34 -10.42 4.95
CA PHE A 200 8.21 -11.23 4.07
C PHE A 200 8.87 -12.41 4.81
N SER A 201 9.14 -12.29 6.11
CA SER A 201 9.69 -13.37 6.95
C SER A 201 8.64 -14.17 7.69
N MET A 202 7.36 -13.81 7.59
CA MET A 202 6.26 -14.41 8.34
C MET A 202 6.45 -14.29 9.87
N GLN A 203 7.06 -13.19 10.32
CA GLN A 203 7.34 -12.92 11.72
C GLN A 203 6.49 -11.77 12.26
N LYS A 204 6.44 -11.66 13.57
CA LYS A 204 5.76 -10.54 14.25
C LYS A 204 6.55 -9.24 14.03
N ALA A 205 5.87 -8.19 13.51
CA ALA A 205 6.46 -6.87 13.41
C ALA A 205 6.72 -6.28 14.80
N GLN A 206 7.88 -5.65 14.97
CA GLN A 206 8.20 -4.87 16.15
C GLN A 206 7.53 -3.48 16.05
N ARG A 207 7.26 -2.85 17.19
CA ARG A 207 6.70 -1.48 17.26
C ARG A 207 7.74 -0.43 17.64
N THR A 208 9.01 -0.78 17.68
CA THR A 208 10.07 0.08 18.23
C THR A 208 10.10 1.47 17.60
N HIS A 209 9.98 1.55 16.29
CA HIS A 209 10.01 2.84 15.58
C HIS A 209 8.68 3.59 15.64
N HIS A 210 7.56 2.89 15.72
CA HIS A 210 6.25 3.50 15.99
C HIS A 210 6.24 4.14 17.38
N ASP A 211 6.62 3.38 18.39
CA ASP A 211 6.65 3.86 19.78
C ASP A 211 7.64 5.01 19.95
N GLY A 212 8.77 4.96 19.23
CA GLY A 212 9.73 6.07 19.14
C GLY A 212 9.14 7.32 18.48
N ALA A 213 8.36 7.17 17.41
CA ALA A 213 7.68 8.30 16.77
C ALA A 213 6.62 8.91 17.71
N VAL A 214 5.86 8.09 18.43
CA VAL A 214 4.90 8.56 19.46
C VAL A 214 5.62 9.30 20.57
N ALA A 215 6.77 8.79 21.04
CA ALA A 215 7.57 9.44 22.09
C ALA A 215 8.08 10.83 21.63
N LEU A 216 8.59 10.94 20.40
CA LEU A 216 9.01 12.21 19.82
C LEU A 216 7.85 13.20 19.71
N MET A 217 6.67 12.73 19.29
CA MET A 217 5.47 13.58 19.22
C MET A 217 4.99 14.01 20.61
N ASN A 218 5.08 13.15 21.63
CA ASN A 218 4.73 13.51 23.01
C ASN A 218 5.71 14.55 23.60
N GLN A 219 6.99 14.44 23.26
CA GLN A 219 8.02 15.34 23.77
C GLN A 219 8.01 16.71 23.10
N HIS A 220 7.73 16.77 21.78
CA HIS A 220 7.85 17.98 20.96
C HIS A 220 6.53 18.40 20.31
N GLY A 221 5.39 17.90 20.80
CA GLY A 221 4.08 18.02 20.17
C GLY A 221 3.65 19.45 19.85
N ALA A 222 3.85 20.39 20.74
CA ALA A 222 3.43 21.78 20.54
C ALA A 222 4.05 22.40 19.26
N GLU A 223 5.32 22.16 19.01
CA GLU A 223 6.04 22.65 17.84
C GLU A 223 5.65 21.89 16.57
N LEU A 224 5.64 20.55 16.64
CA LEU A 224 5.29 19.69 15.49
C LEU A 224 3.85 19.89 15.04
N LEU A 225 2.92 20.07 15.97
CA LEU A 225 1.48 20.26 15.69
C LEU A 225 1.15 21.63 15.08
N SER A 226 2.05 22.61 15.18
CA SER A 226 1.86 23.92 14.54
C SER A 226 1.76 23.82 13.02
N THR A 227 2.25 22.71 12.43
CA THR A 227 2.30 22.51 10.98
C THR A 227 1.25 21.53 10.48
N PRO A 228 0.76 21.67 9.23
CA PRO A 228 -0.14 20.68 8.62
C PRO A 228 0.46 19.28 8.57
N TYR A 229 1.76 19.14 8.32
CA TYR A 229 2.46 17.86 8.25
C TYR A 229 2.51 17.16 9.62
N GLY A 230 2.82 17.91 10.68
CA GLY A 230 2.82 17.37 12.04
C GLY A 230 1.43 16.87 12.46
N ARG A 231 0.39 17.64 12.19
CA ARG A 231 -1.00 17.22 12.44
C ARG A 231 -1.36 15.95 11.65
N HIS A 232 -0.89 15.83 10.41
CA HIS A 232 -1.13 14.63 9.62
C HIS A 232 -0.38 13.40 10.17
N MET A 233 0.87 13.56 10.63
CA MET A 233 1.62 12.48 11.28
C MET A 233 0.95 12.01 12.56
N VAL A 234 0.44 12.92 13.40
CA VAL A 234 -0.29 12.54 14.62
C VAL A 234 -1.55 11.76 14.28
N ARG A 235 -2.32 12.16 13.26
CA ARG A 235 -3.50 11.39 12.82
C ARG A 235 -3.14 9.99 12.35
N TYR A 236 -2.03 9.84 11.62
CA TYR A 236 -1.54 8.52 11.25
C TYR A 236 -1.20 7.67 12.47
N LEU A 237 -0.43 8.21 13.42
CA LEU A 237 -0.06 7.52 14.65
C LEU A 237 -1.29 7.16 15.49
N MET A 238 -2.25 8.08 15.62
CA MET A 238 -3.53 7.86 16.30
C MET A 238 -4.31 6.71 15.65
N PHE A 239 -4.41 6.69 14.32
CA PHE A 239 -5.07 5.60 13.59
C PHE A 239 -4.40 4.23 13.86
N VAL A 240 -3.06 4.16 13.83
CA VAL A 240 -2.33 2.93 14.15
C VAL A 240 -2.56 2.49 15.60
N GLU A 241 -2.63 3.44 16.52
CA GLU A 241 -2.86 3.19 17.94
C GLU A 241 -4.29 2.72 18.23
N ILE A 242 -5.30 3.28 17.55
CA ILE A 242 -6.70 2.78 17.62
C ILE A 242 -6.75 1.31 17.18
N ALA A 243 -6.13 0.99 16.05
CA ALA A 243 -6.09 -0.37 15.55
C ALA A 243 -5.38 -1.33 16.52
N ALA A 244 -4.33 -0.87 17.21
CA ALA A 244 -3.66 -1.65 18.25
C ALA A 244 -4.53 -1.82 19.49
N ALA A 245 -5.17 -0.76 19.98
CA ALA A 245 -6.06 -0.80 21.15
C ALA A 245 -7.23 -1.77 20.93
N ILE A 246 -7.86 -1.75 19.76
CA ILE A 246 -8.93 -2.68 19.39
C ILE A 246 -8.43 -4.13 19.38
N ARG A 247 -7.26 -4.40 18.79
CA ARG A 247 -6.72 -5.77 18.74
C ARG A 247 -6.32 -6.31 20.10
N GLU A 248 -5.76 -5.46 20.94
CA GLU A 248 -5.29 -5.81 22.29
C GLU A 248 -6.39 -5.71 23.34
N LYS A 249 -7.60 -5.31 22.94
CA LYS A 249 -8.77 -5.12 23.82
C LYS A 249 -8.47 -4.19 25.01
N ARG A 250 -7.61 -3.19 24.81
CA ARG A 250 -7.23 -2.20 25.81
C ARG A 250 -7.83 -0.83 25.50
N PRO A 251 -7.92 0.06 26.49
CA PRO A 251 -8.38 1.42 26.24
C PRO A 251 -7.38 2.16 25.35
N PHE A 252 -7.87 3.17 24.64
CA PHE A 252 -6.99 4.09 23.90
C PHE A 252 -6.12 4.88 24.90
N PRO A 253 -4.80 4.98 24.69
CA PRO A 253 -3.90 5.60 25.65
C PRO A 253 -4.11 7.11 25.73
N THR A 254 -4.01 7.66 26.93
CA THR A 254 -3.97 9.11 27.15
C THR A 254 -2.58 9.64 26.80
N SER A 255 -2.47 10.39 25.68
CA SER A 255 -1.22 10.95 25.18
C SER A 255 -1.52 12.17 24.30
N VAL A 256 -0.50 12.73 23.64
CA VAL A 256 -0.70 13.77 22.62
C VAL A 256 -1.65 13.31 21.50
N LEU A 257 -1.74 12.02 21.25
CA LEU A 257 -2.66 11.44 20.25
C LEU A 257 -4.13 11.61 20.63
N SER A 258 -4.46 11.82 21.90
CA SER A 258 -5.82 12.02 22.40
C SER A 258 -6.25 13.49 22.47
N ILE A 259 -5.45 14.43 21.94
CA ILE A 259 -5.80 15.86 21.92
C ILE A 259 -6.97 16.09 20.96
N PRO A 260 -8.15 16.56 21.44
CA PRO A 260 -9.37 16.68 20.62
C PRO A 260 -9.21 17.61 19.42
N GLU A 261 -8.42 18.68 19.55
CA GLU A 261 -8.17 19.68 18.49
C GLU A 261 -7.45 19.09 17.28
N ILE A 262 -6.63 18.06 17.51
CA ILE A 262 -5.92 17.36 16.44
C ILE A 262 -6.84 16.37 15.74
N ALA A 263 -7.62 15.65 16.54
CA ALA A 263 -8.56 14.66 16.07
C ALA A 263 -9.73 15.31 15.32
N ASN A 264 -10.20 16.46 15.79
CA ASN A 264 -11.33 17.17 15.19
C ASN A 264 -10.85 18.15 14.12
N THR A 265 -10.52 17.63 12.94
CA THR A 265 -10.29 18.47 11.76
C THR A 265 -11.61 18.64 11.02
N PRO A 266 -12.25 19.84 11.06
CA PRO A 266 -13.50 20.06 10.37
C PRO A 266 -13.40 19.69 8.88
N GLY A 267 -14.44 19.01 8.37
CA GLY A 267 -14.48 18.60 6.96
C GLY A 267 -13.57 17.43 6.57
N ASN A 268 -12.94 16.73 7.54
CA ASN A 268 -12.15 15.53 7.29
C ASN A 268 -12.88 14.26 7.75
N PRO A 269 -13.53 13.49 6.84
CA PRO A 269 -14.28 12.30 7.23
C PRO A 269 -13.42 11.22 7.87
N SER A 270 -12.14 11.09 7.46
CA SER A 270 -11.23 10.11 8.03
C SER A 270 -10.93 10.42 9.49
N ALA A 271 -10.67 11.69 9.84
CA ALA A 271 -10.44 12.12 11.21
C ALA A 271 -11.70 11.94 12.08
N ALA A 272 -12.88 12.26 11.54
CA ALA A 272 -14.15 12.02 12.24
C ALA A 272 -14.35 10.53 12.57
N LEU A 273 -13.99 9.63 11.65
CA LEU A 273 -14.06 8.19 11.89
C LEU A 273 -13.06 7.72 12.96
N ASP A 274 -11.89 8.34 13.06
CA ASP A 274 -10.89 8.00 14.09
C ASP A 274 -11.39 8.31 15.50
N LEU A 275 -12.12 9.42 15.68
CA LEU A 275 -12.77 9.73 16.96
C LEU A 275 -13.81 8.67 17.37
N ILE A 276 -14.54 8.12 16.40
CA ILE A 276 -15.44 7.00 16.65
C ILE A 276 -14.65 5.73 16.99
N GLY A 277 -13.51 5.49 16.31
CA GLY A 277 -12.62 4.38 16.59
C GLY A 277 -12.06 4.37 18.02
N ILE A 278 -11.73 5.53 18.58
CA ILE A 278 -11.34 5.68 19.99
C ILE A 278 -12.48 5.22 20.90
N ALA A 279 -13.72 5.67 20.62
CA ALA A 279 -14.88 5.28 21.42
C ALA A 279 -15.14 3.76 21.33
N VAL A 280 -14.97 3.17 20.14
CA VAL A 280 -15.08 1.71 19.92
C VAL A 280 -14.03 0.95 20.73
N ALA A 281 -12.77 1.35 20.72
CA ALA A 281 -11.71 0.71 21.51
C ALA A 281 -12.03 0.75 23.02
N ASN A 282 -12.49 1.90 23.50
CA ASN A 282 -12.82 2.10 24.92
C ASN A 282 -14.04 1.29 25.35
N VAL A 283 -15.10 1.25 24.53
CA VAL A 283 -16.30 0.45 24.87
C VAL A 283 -16.02 -1.05 24.77
N GLN A 284 -15.21 -1.50 23.79
CA GLN A 284 -14.77 -2.90 23.70
C GLN A 284 -14.05 -3.33 24.98
N HIS A 285 -13.08 -2.52 25.43
CA HIS A 285 -12.39 -2.79 26.69
C HIS A 285 -13.35 -2.87 27.88
N ARG A 286 -14.29 -1.94 27.99
CA ARG A 286 -15.30 -1.96 29.07
C ARG A 286 -16.16 -3.22 29.03
N VAL A 287 -16.62 -3.64 27.84
CA VAL A 287 -17.43 -4.87 27.68
C VAL A 287 -16.60 -6.10 28.03
N THR A 288 -15.34 -6.20 27.61
CA THR A 288 -14.47 -7.32 27.96
C THR A 288 -14.24 -7.39 29.47
N SER A 289 -13.87 -6.29 30.10
CA SER A 289 -13.69 -6.23 31.56
C SER A 289 -14.97 -6.47 32.35
N PHE A 290 -16.13 -6.06 31.79
CA PHE A 290 -17.43 -6.37 32.38
C PHE A 290 -17.71 -7.88 32.32
N ALA A 291 -17.49 -8.52 31.17
CA ALA A 291 -17.71 -9.96 31.00
C ALA A 291 -16.78 -10.81 31.90
N GLU A 292 -15.53 -10.39 32.07
CA GLU A 292 -14.58 -11.01 32.99
C GLU A 292 -15.04 -10.91 34.45
N ARG A 293 -15.53 -9.74 34.87
CA ARG A 293 -16.06 -9.53 36.24
C ARG A 293 -17.35 -10.31 36.48
N LEU A 294 -18.25 -10.42 35.47
CA LEU A 294 -19.49 -11.17 35.58
C LEU A 294 -19.24 -12.66 35.90
N ALA A 295 -18.12 -13.22 35.46
CA ALA A 295 -17.72 -14.59 35.78
C ALA A 295 -17.30 -14.76 37.24
N LEU A 296 -17.01 -13.67 37.97
CA LEU A 296 -16.50 -13.70 39.33
C LEU A 296 -17.50 -13.21 40.38
N GLU A 297 -18.38 -12.25 40.01
CA GLU A 297 -19.27 -11.56 40.94
C GLU A 297 -20.65 -11.32 40.32
N PRO A 298 -21.76 -11.36 41.10
CA PRO A 298 -23.06 -10.94 40.60
C PRO A 298 -23.06 -9.42 40.35
N LEU A 299 -23.30 -9.03 39.10
CA LEU A 299 -23.29 -7.64 38.67
C LEU A 299 -24.67 -6.99 38.87
N LEU A 300 -24.65 -5.71 39.13
CA LEU A 300 -25.88 -4.91 39.30
C LEU A 300 -26.32 -4.35 37.93
N GLU A 301 -27.62 -4.28 37.68
CA GLU A 301 -28.23 -3.69 36.48
C GLU A 301 -27.66 -2.30 36.15
N ARG A 302 -27.39 -1.49 37.17
CA ARG A 302 -26.81 -0.15 37.05
C ARG A 302 -25.42 -0.11 36.37
N ASP A 303 -24.69 -1.23 36.34
CA ASP A 303 -23.36 -1.29 35.72
C ASP A 303 -23.45 -1.57 34.23
N LEU A 304 -24.53 -2.19 33.76
CA LEU A 304 -24.76 -2.56 32.37
C LEU A 304 -25.41 -1.43 31.55
N GLU A 305 -26.37 -0.71 32.11
CA GLU A 305 -27.11 0.37 31.42
C GLU A 305 -26.16 1.41 30.74
N PRO A 306 -25.13 1.95 31.43
CA PRO A 306 -24.22 2.91 30.78
C PRO A 306 -23.42 2.32 29.62
N ILE A 307 -23.17 1.00 29.62
CA ILE A 307 -22.45 0.33 28.54
C ILE A 307 -23.36 0.18 27.31
N LEU A 308 -24.61 -0.23 27.51
CA LEU A 308 -25.61 -0.36 26.44
C LEU A 308 -25.89 0.99 25.76
N LEU A 309 -26.09 2.05 26.54
CA LEU A 309 -26.27 3.41 26.02
C LEU A 309 -25.03 3.89 25.23
N GLN A 310 -23.84 3.54 25.69
CA GLN A 310 -22.62 3.88 24.96
C GLN A 310 -22.50 3.11 23.64
N LEU A 311 -22.87 1.83 23.59
CA LEU A 311 -22.90 1.03 22.36
C LEU A 311 -23.87 1.63 21.34
N ASP A 312 -25.07 1.99 21.77
CA ASP A 312 -26.08 2.61 20.91
C ASP A 312 -25.61 3.97 20.37
N ASN A 313 -25.09 4.83 21.23
CA ASN A 313 -24.50 6.11 20.81
C ASN A 313 -23.41 5.95 19.75
N ILE A 314 -22.49 4.99 19.94
CA ILE A 314 -21.43 4.73 18.96
C ILE A 314 -22.03 4.20 17.65
N HIS A 315 -23.04 3.34 17.71
CA HIS A 315 -23.76 2.83 16.54
C HIS A 315 -24.38 3.98 15.73
N ILE A 316 -25.11 4.88 16.37
CA ILE A 316 -25.68 6.08 15.74
C ILE A 316 -24.57 6.91 15.07
N ARG A 317 -23.48 7.18 15.76
CA ARG A 317 -22.35 7.95 15.20
C ARG A 317 -21.71 7.28 13.99
N LEU A 318 -21.64 5.94 13.94
CA LEU A 318 -21.17 5.20 12.75
C LEU A 318 -22.14 5.34 11.57
N LEU A 319 -23.46 5.31 11.83
CA LEU A 319 -24.47 5.53 10.79
C LEU A 319 -24.43 6.98 10.27
N ASP A 320 -24.32 7.95 11.15
CA ASP A 320 -24.21 9.37 10.80
C ASP A 320 -22.96 9.63 9.96
N TRP A 321 -21.83 9.03 10.33
CA TRP A 321 -20.61 9.13 9.53
C TRP A 321 -20.84 8.61 8.10
N ARG A 322 -21.46 7.45 7.94
CA ARG A 322 -21.80 6.89 6.62
C ARG A 322 -22.67 7.83 5.79
N ASN A 323 -23.61 8.51 6.43
CA ASN A 323 -24.56 9.41 5.76
C ASN A 323 -23.93 10.77 5.40
N THR A 324 -22.89 11.20 6.13
CA THR A 324 -22.25 12.50 5.98
C THR A 324 -20.95 12.46 5.20
N VAL A 325 -20.36 11.27 4.98
CA VAL A 325 -19.16 11.12 4.15
C VAL A 325 -19.43 11.57 2.71
N PHE A 326 -18.43 12.09 2.04
CA PHE A 326 -18.54 12.54 0.64
C PHE A 326 -19.13 11.45 -0.24
N LYS A 327 -20.12 11.78 -1.06
CA LYS A 327 -20.75 10.81 -1.97
C LYS A 327 -19.75 10.11 -2.88
N ALA A 328 -18.72 10.83 -3.33
CA ALA A 328 -17.63 10.29 -4.13
C ALA A 328 -16.82 9.19 -3.42
N TRP A 329 -16.85 9.14 -2.08
CA TRP A 329 -16.17 8.08 -1.32
C TRP A 329 -16.99 6.81 -1.17
N ASN A 330 -18.29 6.86 -1.49
CA ASN A 330 -19.15 5.69 -1.35
C ASN A 330 -18.67 4.57 -2.28
N PRO A 331 -18.67 3.31 -1.81
CA PRO A 331 -18.36 2.17 -2.66
C PRO A 331 -19.37 2.06 -3.79
N ILE A 332 -18.89 1.77 -4.99
CA ILE A 332 -19.72 1.40 -6.13
C ILE A 332 -19.76 -0.12 -6.22
N TYR A 333 -20.95 -0.69 -6.17
CA TYR A 333 -21.15 -2.12 -6.26
C TYR A 333 -21.04 -2.59 -7.71
N VAL A 334 -20.17 -3.58 -7.95
CA VAL A 334 -19.96 -4.21 -9.26
C VAL A 334 -20.28 -5.70 -9.15
N PRO A 335 -21.37 -6.16 -9.77
CA PRO A 335 -21.71 -7.57 -9.75
C PRO A 335 -20.88 -8.35 -10.79
N LYS A 336 -20.81 -9.69 -10.62
CA LYS A 336 -20.36 -10.64 -11.63
C LYS A 336 -18.90 -10.47 -12.11
N VAL A 337 -18.01 -9.98 -11.26
CA VAL A 337 -16.59 -9.80 -11.64
C VAL A 337 -15.87 -11.12 -11.97
N ARG A 338 -16.46 -12.27 -11.65
CA ARG A 338 -15.95 -13.59 -12.09
C ARG A 338 -16.17 -13.85 -13.59
N GLU A 339 -17.14 -13.17 -14.20
CA GLU A 339 -17.48 -13.32 -15.62
C GLU A 339 -16.59 -12.43 -16.51
N THR A 340 -15.68 -11.62 -15.92
CA THR A 340 -14.72 -10.79 -16.67
C THR A 340 -13.64 -11.65 -17.33
N ASN A 341 -13.00 -11.13 -18.36
CA ASN A 341 -11.88 -11.81 -19.04
C ASN A 341 -10.62 -10.93 -18.98
N PRO A 342 -9.59 -11.32 -18.22
CA PRO A 342 -9.49 -12.52 -17.37
C PRO A 342 -10.41 -12.45 -16.13
N PRO A 343 -10.83 -13.60 -15.58
CA PRO A 343 -11.72 -13.64 -14.43
C PRO A 343 -11.04 -13.11 -13.15
N ILE A 344 -11.82 -12.45 -12.30
CA ILE A 344 -11.34 -11.92 -11.02
C ILE A 344 -11.84 -12.79 -9.88
N ILE A 345 -10.94 -13.18 -9.00
CA ILE A 345 -11.27 -13.97 -7.80
C ILE A 345 -12.06 -13.09 -6.83
N SER A 346 -13.28 -13.50 -6.50
CA SER A 346 -14.18 -12.76 -5.63
C SER A 346 -15.03 -13.68 -4.76
N TYR A 347 -15.48 -13.20 -3.61
CA TYR A 347 -16.49 -13.86 -2.80
C TYR A 347 -17.86 -13.66 -3.44
N GLN A 348 -18.60 -14.73 -3.70
CA GLN A 348 -19.94 -14.71 -4.33
C GLN A 348 -20.04 -14.05 -5.73
N GLY A 349 -18.96 -13.63 -6.32
CA GLY A 349 -18.95 -13.04 -7.65
C GLY A 349 -18.94 -11.50 -7.68
N ASP A 350 -19.03 -10.83 -6.54
CA ASP A 350 -19.25 -9.40 -6.43
C ASP A 350 -18.00 -8.64 -5.96
N CYS A 351 -17.97 -7.33 -6.23
CA CYS A 351 -16.90 -6.41 -5.85
C CYS A 351 -17.47 -5.05 -5.46
N ASP A 352 -16.86 -4.40 -4.48
CA ASP A 352 -17.02 -2.97 -4.21
C ASP A 352 -15.79 -2.26 -4.75
N ILE A 353 -15.94 -1.25 -5.60
CA ILE A 353 -14.85 -0.40 -6.10
C ILE A 353 -14.87 0.97 -5.42
N TYR A 354 -13.70 1.60 -5.38
CA TYR A 354 -13.46 2.86 -4.67
C TYR A 354 -12.63 3.81 -5.52
N PRO A 355 -12.65 5.13 -5.26
CA PRO A 355 -11.76 6.07 -5.94
C PRO A 355 -10.28 5.74 -5.78
N ASP A 356 -9.88 5.27 -4.60
CA ASP A 356 -8.52 4.78 -4.34
C ASP A 356 -8.47 3.75 -3.19
N VAL A 357 -7.28 3.15 -2.99
CA VAL A 357 -7.07 2.12 -1.95
C VAL A 357 -7.13 2.68 -0.52
N GLN A 358 -6.84 3.97 -0.31
CA GLN A 358 -6.94 4.60 1.01
C GLN A 358 -8.40 4.73 1.43
N ILE A 359 -9.27 5.14 0.51
CA ILE A 359 -10.71 5.23 0.76
C ILE A 359 -11.29 3.85 1.04
N SER A 360 -10.85 2.82 0.30
CA SER A 360 -11.25 1.44 0.60
C SER A 360 -10.80 1.00 2.00
N SER A 361 -9.62 1.43 2.44
CA SER A 361 -9.10 1.19 3.79
C SER A 361 -9.93 1.93 4.86
N ILE A 362 -10.34 3.18 4.62
CA ILE A 362 -11.20 3.94 5.53
C ILE A 362 -12.55 3.23 5.71
N TRP A 363 -13.18 2.76 4.63
CA TRP A 363 -14.40 1.98 4.69
C TRP A 363 -14.22 0.62 5.37
N SER A 364 -13.06 -0.02 5.19
CA SER A 364 -12.74 -1.26 5.91
C SER A 364 -12.63 -1.04 7.41
N ASN A 365 -12.09 0.10 7.86
CA ASN A 365 -12.07 0.45 9.28
C ASN A 365 -13.47 0.74 9.84
N TRP A 366 -14.32 1.45 9.10
CA TRP A 366 -15.72 1.65 9.49
C TRP A 366 -16.44 0.31 9.68
N ARG A 367 -16.24 -0.65 8.77
CA ARG A 367 -16.77 -2.00 8.88
C ARG A 367 -16.19 -2.76 10.07
N SER A 368 -14.89 -2.64 10.31
CA SER A 368 -14.22 -3.25 11.46
C SER A 368 -14.77 -2.72 12.78
N TYR A 369 -15.02 -1.42 12.90
CA TYR A 369 -15.62 -0.81 14.08
C TYR A 369 -17.05 -1.32 14.32
N ARG A 370 -17.85 -1.50 13.28
CA ARG A 370 -19.18 -2.11 13.39
C ARG A 370 -19.12 -3.55 13.89
N ILE A 371 -18.19 -4.37 13.34
CA ILE A 371 -18.04 -5.76 13.78
C ILE A 371 -17.65 -5.82 15.26
N VAL A 372 -16.73 -4.97 15.71
CA VAL A 372 -16.34 -4.90 17.13
C VAL A 372 -17.53 -4.53 18.00
N LEU A 373 -18.32 -3.55 17.56
CA LEU A 373 -19.51 -3.09 18.28
C LEU A 373 -20.58 -4.19 18.37
N PHE A 374 -20.90 -4.83 17.25
CA PHE A 374 -21.86 -5.94 17.21
C PHE A 374 -21.43 -7.15 18.03
N LYS A 375 -20.12 -7.47 18.00
CA LYS A 375 -19.57 -8.51 18.87
C LYS A 375 -19.72 -8.16 20.34
N ALA A 376 -19.44 -6.90 20.72
CA ALA A 376 -19.65 -6.42 22.08
C ALA A 376 -21.14 -6.52 22.49
N ALA A 377 -22.05 -6.16 21.59
CA ALA A 377 -23.49 -6.33 21.82
C ALA A 377 -23.86 -7.81 22.02
N LEU A 378 -23.36 -8.75 21.20
CA LEU A 378 -23.62 -10.19 21.36
C LEU A 378 -23.11 -10.74 22.70
N ILE A 379 -21.94 -10.28 23.16
CA ILE A 379 -21.39 -10.66 24.48
C ILE A 379 -22.37 -10.26 25.57
N LEU A 380 -22.92 -9.04 25.52
CA LEU A 380 -23.88 -8.56 26.53
C LEU A 380 -25.24 -9.23 26.41
N LEU A 381 -25.79 -9.39 25.20
CA LEU A 381 -27.08 -10.02 24.95
C LEU A 381 -27.17 -11.44 25.53
N ARG A 382 -26.07 -12.18 25.48
CA ARG A 382 -26.00 -13.53 26.10
C ARG A 382 -26.06 -13.52 27.63
N GLN A 383 -25.74 -12.39 28.25
CA GLN A 383 -25.82 -12.24 29.71
C GLN A 383 -27.20 -11.70 30.17
N LEU A 384 -27.95 -11.07 29.26
CA LEU A 384 -29.23 -10.43 29.57
C LEU A 384 -30.33 -11.35 30.09
N PRO A 385 -30.47 -12.66 29.73
CA PRO A 385 -31.46 -13.53 30.33
C PRO A 385 -31.36 -13.62 31.85
N ASN A 386 -30.24 -13.27 32.44
CA ASN A 386 -29.99 -13.22 33.86
C ASN A 386 -30.24 -11.82 34.46
N ILE A 387 -30.66 -10.85 33.64
CA ILE A 387 -30.82 -9.43 34.00
C ILE A 387 -32.28 -9.01 33.68
N SER A 388 -32.81 -8.06 34.45
CA SER A 388 -34.18 -7.60 34.30
C SER A 388 -34.50 -7.04 32.91
N PRO A 389 -35.68 -7.34 32.34
CA PRO A 389 -36.17 -6.74 31.09
C PRO A 389 -36.19 -5.21 31.09
N ARG A 390 -36.23 -4.58 32.26
CA ARG A 390 -36.24 -3.13 32.42
C ARG A 390 -34.97 -2.46 31.90
N VAL A 391 -33.80 -3.10 32.00
CA VAL A 391 -32.54 -2.56 31.50
C VAL A 391 -32.54 -2.51 29.99
N VAL A 392 -33.09 -3.53 29.32
CA VAL A 392 -33.25 -3.56 27.87
C VAL A 392 -34.16 -2.43 27.38
N GLN A 393 -35.26 -2.20 28.09
CA GLN A 393 -36.21 -1.13 27.77
C GLN A 393 -35.59 0.27 27.91
N VAL A 394 -34.75 0.50 28.92
CA VAL A 394 -34.05 1.78 29.10
C VAL A 394 -33.03 2.01 27.96
N ALA A 395 -32.33 0.97 27.54
CA ALA A 395 -31.31 1.08 26.52
C ALA A 395 -31.86 1.27 25.09
N TYR A 396 -33.01 0.64 24.78
CA TYR A 396 -33.54 0.58 23.40
C TYR A 396 -34.92 1.26 23.25
N GLY A 397 -35.48 1.88 24.31
CA GLY A 397 -36.68 2.71 24.29
C GLY A 397 -38.00 1.96 24.23
N GLU A 398 -38.04 0.78 23.61
CA GLU A 398 -39.21 -0.11 23.51
C GLU A 398 -38.82 -1.51 23.99
N PRO A 399 -39.74 -2.30 24.57
CA PRO A 399 -39.47 -3.68 24.92
C PRO A 399 -39.24 -4.49 23.62
N GLN A 400 -37.98 -4.72 23.28
CA GLN A 400 -37.63 -5.59 22.16
C GLN A 400 -37.39 -7.00 22.68
N ASP A 401 -37.74 -8.00 21.84
CA ASP A 401 -37.37 -9.37 22.11
C ASP A 401 -35.84 -9.52 21.98
N ILE A 402 -35.19 -10.03 23.02
CA ILE A 402 -33.73 -10.27 23.03
C ILE A 402 -33.29 -11.18 21.87
N GLN A 403 -34.13 -12.16 21.50
CA GLN A 403 -33.88 -13.05 20.39
C GLN A 403 -33.88 -12.32 19.05
N ASP A 404 -34.80 -11.40 18.84
CA ASP A 404 -34.86 -10.56 17.64
C ASP A 404 -33.64 -9.64 17.55
N LEU A 405 -33.18 -9.06 18.67
CA LEU A 405 -31.97 -8.24 18.74
C LEU A 405 -30.72 -9.07 18.43
N GLU A 406 -30.61 -10.27 18.99
CA GLU A 406 -29.49 -11.17 18.68
C GLU A 406 -29.48 -11.54 17.20
N GLN A 407 -30.61 -11.92 16.62
CA GLN A 407 -30.75 -12.29 15.22
C GLN A 407 -30.37 -11.11 14.29
N THR A 408 -30.88 -9.92 14.56
CA THR A 408 -30.58 -8.69 13.80
C THR A 408 -29.09 -8.33 13.89
N THR A 409 -28.49 -8.50 15.06
CA THR A 409 -27.05 -8.27 15.26
C THR A 409 -26.20 -9.27 14.47
N ARG A 410 -26.57 -10.55 14.47
CA ARG A 410 -25.92 -11.60 13.69
C ARG A 410 -26.02 -11.35 12.18
N GLN A 411 -27.19 -10.94 11.71
CA GLN A 411 -27.38 -10.54 10.31
C GLN A 411 -26.50 -9.35 9.94
N SER A 412 -26.42 -8.34 10.81
CA SER A 412 -25.56 -7.17 10.61
C SER A 412 -24.07 -7.53 10.55
N ILE A 413 -23.63 -8.50 11.34
CA ILE A 413 -22.26 -9.07 11.26
C ILE A 413 -22.05 -9.71 9.89
N GLN A 414 -22.97 -10.59 9.46
CA GLN A 414 -22.88 -11.29 8.18
C GLN A 414 -22.79 -10.30 7.00
N GLU A 415 -23.69 -9.31 6.94
CA GLU A 415 -23.69 -8.28 5.90
C GLU A 415 -22.39 -7.47 5.88
N THR A 416 -21.85 -7.18 7.06
CA THR A 416 -20.58 -6.45 7.18
C THR A 416 -19.38 -7.30 6.70
N PHE A 417 -19.36 -8.60 7.01
CA PHE A 417 -18.36 -9.53 6.49
C PHE A 417 -18.45 -9.69 4.97
N ASP A 418 -19.66 -9.81 4.42
CA ASP A 418 -19.89 -9.85 2.97
C ASP A 418 -19.31 -8.60 2.30
N ALA A 419 -19.59 -7.41 2.88
CA ALA A 419 -19.05 -6.15 2.38
C ALA A 419 -17.52 -6.04 2.49
N MET A 420 -16.91 -6.61 3.52
CA MET A 420 -15.44 -6.68 3.63
C MET A 420 -14.83 -7.64 2.61
N CYS A 421 -15.48 -8.76 2.33
CA CYS A 421 -15.04 -9.69 1.28
C CYS A 421 -15.10 -9.05 -0.11
N ARG A 422 -16.09 -8.16 -0.39
CA ARG A 422 -16.19 -7.46 -1.67
C ARG A 422 -15.10 -6.42 -1.93
N VAL A 423 -14.34 -5.98 -0.91
CA VAL A 423 -13.18 -5.08 -1.09
C VAL A 423 -11.98 -5.81 -1.72
N VAL A 424 -11.83 -7.10 -1.44
CA VAL A 424 -10.64 -7.88 -1.82
C VAL A 424 -10.38 -7.86 -3.35
N PRO A 425 -11.38 -8.07 -4.22
CA PRO A 425 -11.17 -8.00 -5.67
C PRO A 425 -10.65 -6.65 -6.15
N PHE A 426 -11.10 -5.55 -5.56
CA PHE A 426 -10.61 -4.20 -5.87
C PHE A 426 -9.11 -4.06 -5.59
N CYS A 427 -8.64 -4.60 -4.47
CA CYS A 427 -7.25 -4.53 -4.05
C CYS A 427 -6.34 -5.52 -4.78
N MET A 428 -6.86 -6.70 -5.12
CA MET A 428 -6.07 -7.84 -5.59
C MET A 428 -6.22 -8.13 -7.08
N GLY A 429 -7.37 -7.77 -7.68
CA GLY A 429 -7.69 -8.13 -9.05
C GLY A 429 -7.57 -9.64 -9.31
N ASN A 430 -7.10 -10.00 -10.50
CA ASN A 430 -6.84 -11.38 -10.90
C ASN A 430 -5.43 -11.90 -10.53
N ARG A 431 -4.67 -11.19 -9.68
CA ARG A 431 -3.30 -11.61 -9.29
C ARG A 431 -3.34 -12.90 -8.48
N THR A 432 -2.58 -13.91 -8.92
CA THR A 432 -2.48 -15.21 -8.25
C THR A 432 -1.04 -15.61 -7.92
N ARG A 433 -0.07 -14.87 -8.43
CA ARG A 433 1.36 -15.14 -8.26
C ARG A 433 2.06 -14.05 -7.47
N THR A 434 3.26 -14.35 -7.04
CA THR A 434 4.17 -13.40 -6.39
C THR A 434 4.37 -12.15 -7.25
N ALA A 435 4.31 -10.97 -6.63
CA ALA A 435 4.53 -9.70 -7.31
C ALA A 435 5.99 -9.56 -7.80
N SER A 436 6.17 -8.94 -8.97
CA SER A 436 7.48 -8.68 -9.56
C SER A 436 7.47 -7.36 -10.33
N MET A 437 8.66 -6.88 -10.76
CA MET A 437 8.76 -5.70 -11.62
C MET A 437 7.97 -5.84 -12.92
N HIS A 438 7.82 -7.06 -13.42
CA HIS A 438 7.01 -7.33 -14.61
C HIS A 438 5.54 -6.94 -14.40
N ASP A 439 5.01 -7.07 -13.18
CA ASP A 439 3.63 -6.71 -12.86
C ASP A 439 3.35 -5.22 -13.02
N MET A 440 4.38 -4.36 -12.96
CA MET A 440 4.21 -2.92 -13.16
C MET A 440 3.80 -2.56 -14.60
N VAL A 441 4.20 -3.39 -15.57
CA VAL A 441 3.91 -3.20 -17.00
C VAL A 441 2.99 -4.29 -17.55
N ALA A 442 2.60 -5.28 -16.75
CA ALA A 442 1.76 -6.39 -17.20
C ALA A 442 0.38 -5.88 -17.60
N VAL A 443 -0.02 -6.24 -18.83
CA VAL A 443 -1.34 -5.90 -19.40
C VAL A 443 -2.41 -6.95 -19.09
N ASP A 444 -1.98 -8.14 -18.68
CA ASP A 444 -2.82 -9.27 -18.27
C ASP A 444 -3.36 -9.14 -16.83
N LEU A 445 -2.83 -8.19 -16.06
CA LEU A 445 -3.35 -7.87 -14.75
C LEU A 445 -4.57 -6.97 -14.87
N HIS A 446 -5.69 -7.47 -14.40
CA HIS A 446 -6.96 -6.79 -14.41
C HIS A 446 -7.43 -6.49 -12.98
N PHE A 447 -7.80 -5.22 -12.74
CA PHE A 447 -8.34 -4.74 -11.47
C PHE A 447 -9.67 -4.04 -11.73
N PRO A 448 -10.73 -4.35 -10.96
CA PRO A 448 -11.95 -3.55 -11.00
C PRO A 448 -11.61 -2.11 -10.58
N SER A 449 -12.02 -1.14 -11.37
CA SER A 449 -11.67 0.26 -11.11
C SER A 449 -12.84 1.18 -11.45
N TYR A 450 -13.04 2.22 -10.65
CA TYR A 450 -14.03 3.23 -10.95
C TYR A 450 -13.64 4.12 -12.15
N HIS A 451 -12.41 4.04 -12.64
CA HIS A 451 -11.97 4.67 -13.88
C HIS A 451 -12.44 3.89 -15.14
N ASP A 452 -12.98 2.71 -14.97
CA ASP A 452 -13.55 1.96 -16.09
C ASP A 452 -14.88 2.61 -16.51
N PRO A 453 -15.01 3.09 -17.77
CA PRO A 453 -16.23 3.73 -18.26
C PRO A 453 -17.50 2.88 -18.12
N GLY A 454 -17.36 1.55 -18.08
CA GLY A 454 -18.47 0.63 -17.89
C GLY A 454 -18.97 0.51 -16.44
N THR A 455 -18.19 0.97 -15.47
CA THR A 455 -18.48 0.79 -14.05
C THR A 455 -18.58 2.12 -13.29
N CYS A 456 -18.13 3.23 -13.87
CA CYS A 456 -18.09 4.53 -13.22
C CYS A 456 -19.42 5.29 -13.40
N ASP A 457 -19.97 5.77 -12.29
CA ASP A 457 -21.03 6.78 -12.33
C ASP A 457 -20.40 8.16 -12.57
N PRO A 458 -20.68 8.82 -13.73
CA PRO A 458 -20.15 10.16 -14.01
C PRO A 458 -20.47 11.18 -12.92
N SER A 459 -21.62 11.05 -12.26
CA SER A 459 -22.03 11.97 -11.19
C SER A 459 -21.17 11.85 -9.93
N ALA A 460 -20.54 10.71 -9.70
CA ALA A 460 -19.58 10.52 -8.61
C ALA A 460 -18.26 11.26 -8.86
N LEU A 461 -17.85 11.39 -10.15
CA LEU A 461 -16.64 12.12 -10.55
C LEU A 461 -16.77 13.63 -10.42
N GLU A 462 -17.96 14.20 -10.66
CA GLU A 462 -18.20 15.64 -10.56
C GLU A 462 -18.07 16.18 -9.13
N GLN A 463 -18.28 15.34 -8.13
CA GLN A 463 -18.22 15.69 -6.71
C GLN A 463 -16.81 15.50 -6.10
N TRP A 464 -15.87 14.96 -6.86
CA TRP A 464 -14.50 14.75 -6.41
C TRP A 464 -13.68 16.03 -6.61
N PRO A 465 -12.94 16.50 -5.59
CA PRO A 465 -12.02 17.62 -5.77
C PRO A 465 -11.02 17.31 -6.89
N LYS A 466 -10.93 18.17 -7.91
CA LYS A 466 -10.09 17.92 -9.10
C LYS A 466 -8.62 17.75 -8.78
N ASP A 467 -8.15 18.41 -7.75
CA ASP A 467 -6.79 18.35 -7.20
C ASP A 467 -6.48 17.06 -6.42
N GLU A 468 -7.50 16.32 -5.99
CA GLU A 468 -7.36 15.02 -5.31
C GLU A 468 -7.52 13.82 -6.26
N MET A 469 -7.91 14.04 -7.52
CA MET A 469 -8.09 12.95 -8.48
C MET A 469 -6.75 12.35 -8.91
N LEU A 470 -6.60 11.05 -8.69
CA LEU A 470 -5.49 10.29 -9.25
C LEU A 470 -5.75 10.02 -10.73
N SER A 471 -4.71 10.16 -11.58
CA SER A 471 -4.78 9.61 -12.94
C SER A 471 -4.94 8.08 -12.89
N LEU A 472 -5.58 7.51 -13.92
CA LEU A 472 -5.73 6.05 -14.02
C LEU A 472 -4.38 5.32 -13.88
N ALA A 473 -3.31 5.85 -14.48
CA ALA A 473 -1.97 5.26 -14.40
C ALA A 473 -1.42 5.27 -12.96
N ASN A 474 -1.59 6.38 -12.21
CA ASN A 474 -1.19 6.45 -10.81
C ASN A 474 -2.02 5.52 -9.93
N HIS A 475 -3.33 5.43 -10.17
CA HIS A 475 -4.22 4.52 -9.46
C HIS A 475 -3.81 3.06 -9.67
N LEU A 476 -3.61 2.63 -10.93
CA LEU A 476 -3.16 1.28 -11.26
C LEU A 476 -1.77 0.97 -10.68
N GLY A 477 -0.83 1.90 -10.74
CA GLY A 477 0.48 1.77 -10.10
C GLY A 477 0.37 1.52 -8.60
N HIS A 478 -0.48 2.31 -7.93
CA HIS A 478 -0.75 2.17 -6.50
C HIS A 478 -1.37 0.83 -6.14
N ILE A 479 -2.41 0.38 -6.87
CA ILE A 479 -3.03 -0.93 -6.61
C ILE A 479 -2.02 -2.05 -6.84
N LYS A 480 -1.21 -1.99 -7.90
CA LYS A 480 -0.17 -2.98 -8.18
C LYS A 480 0.87 -3.06 -7.06
N ALA A 481 1.28 -1.94 -6.47
CA ALA A 481 2.25 -1.89 -5.39
C ALA A 481 1.65 -2.20 -4.02
N LEU A 482 0.56 -1.55 -3.65
CA LEU A 482 0.00 -1.56 -2.30
C LEU A 482 -1.32 -2.32 -2.16
N GLY A 483 -1.96 -2.73 -3.25
CA GLY A 483 -3.29 -3.38 -3.18
C GLY A 483 -3.29 -4.59 -2.25
N ALA A 484 -2.30 -5.47 -2.35
CA ALA A 484 -2.18 -6.63 -1.47
C ALA A 484 -2.00 -6.22 0.01
N TRP A 485 -1.25 -5.15 0.28
CA TRP A 485 -1.09 -4.59 1.61
C TRP A 485 -2.43 -4.13 2.21
N HIS A 486 -3.23 -3.42 1.42
CA HIS A 486 -4.56 -2.96 1.85
C HIS A 486 -5.57 -4.09 2.01
N ALA A 487 -5.44 -5.20 1.29
CA ALA A 487 -6.25 -6.41 1.49
C ALA A 487 -5.86 -7.18 2.77
N LEU A 488 -4.58 -7.18 3.16
CA LEU A 488 -4.10 -7.90 4.34
C LEU A 488 -4.80 -7.44 5.63
N THR A 489 -4.97 -6.13 5.82
CA THR A 489 -5.53 -5.57 7.06
C THR A 489 -6.95 -6.05 7.34
N PRO A 490 -7.94 -5.89 6.44
CA PRO A 490 -9.30 -6.38 6.69
C PRO A 490 -9.36 -7.91 6.80
N LEU A 491 -8.60 -8.65 5.99
CA LEU A 491 -8.58 -10.11 6.05
C LEU A 491 -8.03 -10.64 7.38
N SER A 492 -6.91 -10.07 7.85
CA SER A 492 -6.33 -10.43 9.15
C SER A 492 -7.23 -10.05 10.32
N PHE A 493 -7.92 -8.89 10.24
CA PHE A 493 -8.89 -8.48 11.25
C PHE A 493 -10.06 -9.45 11.34
N MET A 494 -10.69 -9.82 10.20
CA MET A 494 -11.80 -10.79 10.17
C MET A 494 -11.42 -12.12 10.81
N LEU A 495 -10.21 -12.63 10.53
CA LEU A 495 -9.72 -13.85 11.17
C LEU A 495 -9.46 -13.65 12.66
N SER A 496 -8.91 -12.50 13.06
CA SER A 496 -8.62 -12.20 14.46
C SER A 496 -9.88 -12.17 15.31
N VAL A 497 -10.93 -11.49 14.84
CA VAL A 497 -12.17 -11.33 15.59
C VAL A 497 -12.98 -12.63 15.73
N CYS A 498 -12.78 -13.58 14.80
CA CYS A 498 -13.39 -14.93 14.86
C CYS A 498 -12.63 -15.93 15.71
N ASN A 499 -11.36 -15.66 16.03
CA ASN A 499 -10.50 -16.64 16.74
C ASN A 499 -10.08 -16.18 18.15
N ASP A 500 -10.61 -15.07 18.65
CA ASP A 500 -10.38 -14.68 20.04
C ASP A 500 -11.36 -15.37 21.00
N GLU A 501 -11.30 -15.03 22.27
CA GLU A 501 -12.07 -15.64 23.35
C GLU A 501 -13.58 -15.73 23.07
N TYR A 502 -14.18 -14.67 22.47
CA TYR A 502 -15.61 -14.63 22.10
C TYR A 502 -15.78 -14.76 20.57
N GLY A 503 -14.82 -15.36 19.87
CA GLY A 503 -14.81 -15.42 18.41
C GLY A 503 -15.90 -16.32 17.84
N SER A 504 -16.34 -17.35 18.58
CA SER A 504 -17.45 -18.24 18.19
C SER A 504 -18.74 -17.46 17.92
N LEU A 505 -19.02 -16.40 18.72
CA LEU A 505 -20.23 -15.56 18.54
C LEU A 505 -20.29 -14.92 17.15
N VAL A 506 -19.14 -14.51 16.63
CA VAL A 506 -19.00 -13.93 15.28
C VAL A 506 -18.99 -15.04 14.24
N ALA A 507 -18.21 -16.10 14.46
CA ALA A 507 -18.04 -17.19 13.50
C ALA A 507 -19.35 -17.94 13.19
N GLU A 508 -20.22 -18.11 14.18
CA GLU A 508 -21.56 -18.68 14.03
C GLU A 508 -22.49 -17.84 13.14
N SER A 509 -22.23 -16.56 12.99
CA SER A 509 -23.00 -15.66 12.12
C SER A 509 -22.58 -15.75 10.65
N LEU A 510 -21.45 -16.39 10.33
CA LEU A 510 -20.88 -16.41 8.99
C LEU A 510 -21.47 -17.52 8.12
N ARG A 511 -21.49 -17.28 6.81
CA ARG A 511 -21.89 -18.30 5.84
C ARG A 511 -20.94 -19.48 5.83
N PRO A 512 -21.43 -20.69 5.55
CA PRO A 512 -20.57 -21.86 5.36
C PRO A 512 -19.47 -21.59 4.33
N GLY A 513 -18.22 -21.93 4.67
CA GLY A 513 -17.06 -21.73 3.80
C GLY A 513 -16.49 -20.31 3.73
N GLN A 514 -17.18 -19.28 4.25
CA GLN A 514 -16.70 -17.89 4.19
C GLN A 514 -15.38 -17.69 4.92
N LEU A 515 -15.22 -18.25 6.11
CA LEU A 515 -13.99 -18.15 6.87
C LEU A 515 -12.81 -18.85 6.16
N GLN A 516 -13.08 -19.96 5.48
CA GLN A 516 -12.07 -20.67 4.67
C GLN A 516 -11.65 -19.81 3.47
N TRP A 517 -12.60 -19.14 2.81
CA TRP A 517 -12.29 -18.23 1.72
C TRP A 517 -11.42 -17.06 2.21
N ILE A 518 -11.74 -16.45 3.36
CA ILE A 518 -10.96 -15.37 3.97
C ILE A 518 -9.51 -15.82 4.24
N ARG A 519 -9.31 -17.05 4.75
CA ARG A 519 -7.96 -17.61 4.97
C ARG A 519 -7.19 -17.77 3.66
N LYS A 520 -7.83 -18.26 2.60
CA LYS A 520 -7.22 -18.39 1.27
C LYS A 520 -6.81 -17.02 0.71
N GLU A 521 -7.67 -16.03 0.82
CA GLU A 521 -7.36 -14.68 0.33
C GLU A 521 -6.27 -13.97 1.14
N LEU A 522 -6.19 -14.20 2.45
CA LEU A 522 -5.07 -13.73 3.25
C LEU A 522 -3.76 -14.35 2.77
N ALA A 523 -3.72 -15.66 2.56
CA ALA A 523 -2.55 -16.35 2.04
C ALA A 523 -2.15 -15.83 0.65
N ARG A 524 -3.14 -15.63 -0.25
CA ARG A 524 -2.91 -15.04 -1.58
C ARG A 524 -2.32 -13.62 -1.47
N SER A 525 -2.85 -12.78 -0.59
CA SER A 525 -2.36 -11.42 -0.39
C SER A 525 -0.91 -11.40 0.07
N VAL A 526 -0.54 -12.28 1.02
CA VAL A 526 0.84 -12.46 1.46
C VAL A 526 1.74 -12.93 0.34
N LEU A 527 1.32 -13.92 -0.43
CA LEU A 527 2.09 -14.44 -1.56
C LEU A 527 2.37 -13.33 -2.60
N VAL A 528 1.35 -12.58 -2.96
CA VAL A 528 1.49 -11.47 -3.91
C VAL A 528 2.43 -10.40 -3.37
N LEU A 529 2.36 -10.05 -2.10
CA LEU A 529 3.19 -9.01 -1.50
C LEU A 529 4.62 -9.47 -1.23
N SER A 530 4.80 -10.72 -0.75
CA SER A 530 6.11 -11.22 -0.27
C SER A 530 7.09 -11.60 -1.37
N MET A 531 6.64 -11.69 -2.62
CA MET A 531 7.47 -12.05 -3.78
C MET A 531 8.18 -13.42 -3.66
N ARG A 532 7.64 -14.34 -2.89
CA ARG A 532 8.19 -15.69 -2.75
C ARG A 532 7.81 -16.56 -3.95
N LYS A 533 8.79 -17.24 -4.54
CA LYS A 533 8.59 -18.11 -5.72
C LYS A 533 7.99 -19.48 -5.40
N SER A 534 7.99 -19.93 -4.15
CA SER A 534 7.34 -21.19 -3.69
C SER A 534 7.42 -21.28 -2.15
N ALA A 535 6.51 -22.02 -1.55
CA ALA A 535 6.71 -22.46 -0.17
C ALA A 535 8.00 -23.27 -0.07
N PRO A 536 8.85 -23.10 0.96
CA PRO A 536 9.97 -23.99 1.15
C PRO A 536 9.42 -25.41 1.36
N ASN A 537 9.88 -26.35 0.53
CA ASN A 537 9.62 -27.77 0.74
C ASN A 537 9.98 -28.09 2.19
N SER A 538 9.09 -28.77 2.90
CA SER A 538 9.33 -29.29 4.24
C SER A 538 10.66 -30.03 4.26
N PRO A 539 11.47 -29.95 5.33
CA PRO A 539 12.75 -30.64 5.38
C PRO A 539 12.51 -32.13 5.26
N THR A 540 12.98 -32.70 4.17
CA THR A 540 13.07 -34.13 3.98
C THR A 540 13.98 -34.68 5.07
N SER A 541 13.41 -35.56 5.88
CA SER A 541 14.09 -36.35 6.90
C SER A 541 15.44 -36.88 6.42
N ALA A 542 16.44 -36.75 7.28
CA ALA A 542 17.77 -37.26 7.11
C ALA A 542 17.81 -38.67 6.52
N GLN A 543 18.46 -38.82 5.40
CA GLN A 543 18.81 -40.12 4.85
C GLN A 543 20.02 -40.68 5.58
N SER A 544 19.77 -41.81 6.26
CA SER A 544 20.80 -42.78 6.54
C SER A 544 21.06 -43.62 5.29
N SER A 545 22.27 -43.62 4.80
CA SER A 545 22.74 -44.56 3.78
C SER A 545 22.82 -46.00 4.35
N PRO A 546 22.57 -47.01 3.53
CA PRO A 546 23.56 -48.05 3.37
C PRO A 546 23.78 -48.50 1.91
N SER A 547 25.00 -48.91 1.69
CA SER A 547 25.62 -49.60 0.58
C SER A 547 24.89 -50.85 0.07
N GLY A 548 24.98 -51.06 -1.27
CA GLY A 548 25.21 -52.44 -1.76
C GLY A 548 24.34 -52.94 -2.91
N GLN A 549 24.97 -53.09 -4.07
CA GLN A 549 24.86 -54.18 -5.07
C GLN A 549 23.72 -54.24 -6.10
N CYS A 550 24.13 -54.02 -7.32
CA CYS A 550 24.09 -54.79 -8.57
C CYS A 550 22.86 -55.69 -8.87
N GLY A 551 22.31 -55.51 -10.09
CA GLY A 551 21.39 -56.49 -10.71
C GLY A 551 20.70 -55.92 -11.97
N THR A 552 21.21 -56.30 -13.12
CA THR A 552 20.75 -56.12 -14.51
C THR A 552 19.30 -56.52 -14.78
N THR A 553 18.64 -55.84 -15.68
CA THR A 553 18.01 -56.22 -16.95
C THR A 553 16.93 -55.22 -17.36
N GLY A 554 17.01 -54.67 -18.42
CA GLY A 554 16.51 -54.31 -19.67
C GLY A 554 15.00 -54.45 -19.90
N THR A 555 14.44 -53.33 -20.34
CA THR A 555 13.50 -53.26 -21.48
C THR A 555 13.06 -51.80 -21.70
N THR A 556 13.26 -51.33 -22.88
CA THR A 556 12.68 -50.11 -23.46
C THR A 556 11.18 -50.29 -23.73
N PRO A 557 10.39 -49.25 -23.67
CA PRO A 557 9.52 -48.96 -24.81
C PRO A 557 9.47 -47.46 -25.21
N THR A 558 9.62 -47.27 -26.46
CA THR A 558 8.94 -46.41 -27.45
C THR A 558 8.41 -45.04 -26.99
N GLU A 559 9.00 -44.03 -27.63
CA GLU A 559 8.49 -42.68 -27.77
C GLU A 559 7.16 -42.62 -28.54
N GLU A 560 6.23 -41.79 -28.07
CA GLU A 560 5.21 -41.13 -28.89
C GLU A 560 5.13 -39.63 -28.57
N PRO A 561 4.78 -38.77 -29.55
CA PRO A 561 5.04 -37.36 -29.49
C PRO A 561 3.86 -36.50 -29.03
N GLY A 562 4.20 -35.44 -28.28
CA GLY A 562 3.59 -34.15 -28.36
C GLY A 562 2.11 -33.99 -27.99
N SER A 563 1.86 -33.41 -26.80
CA SER A 563 0.69 -32.57 -26.62
C SER A 563 1.09 -31.33 -25.81
N SER A 564 0.76 -30.18 -26.39
CA SER A 564 0.92 -28.84 -25.84
C SER A 564 0.32 -28.72 -24.43
N GLY A 565 1.16 -28.34 -23.47
CA GLY A 565 0.79 -28.19 -22.07
C GLY A 565 -0.19 -27.05 -21.82
N ALA A 566 -1.45 -27.40 -21.63
CA ALA A 566 -2.36 -26.63 -20.81
C ALA A 566 -1.95 -26.89 -19.35
N GLY A 567 -1.57 -25.86 -18.61
CA GLY A 567 -1.20 -25.95 -17.19
C GLY A 567 -2.33 -26.59 -16.38
N ASN A 568 -1.95 -27.58 -15.61
CA ASN A 568 -2.85 -28.38 -14.79
C ASN A 568 -3.53 -27.49 -13.72
N PRO A 569 -4.86 -27.47 -13.61
CA PRO A 569 -5.56 -26.70 -12.57
C PRO A 569 -5.21 -27.13 -11.14
N ASP A 570 -4.63 -28.31 -10.94
CA ASP A 570 -4.24 -28.83 -9.64
C ASP A 570 -2.95 -28.21 -9.05
N ASP A 571 -2.10 -27.59 -9.87
CA ASP A 571 -0.90 -26.89 -9.37
C ASP A 571 -1.23 -25.60 -8.60
N ASN A 572 -2.41 -25.01 -8.83
CA ASN A 572 -2.87 -23.85 -8.07
C ASN A 572 -3.29 -24.19 -6.62
N ASP A 573 -3.68 -25.41 -6.32
CA ASP A 573 -4.17 -25.81 -5.00
C ASP A 573 -3.02 -26.00 -3.98
N THR A 574 -1.81 -26.25 -4.44
CA THR A 574 -0.60 -26.36 -3.59
C THR A 574 -0.10 -25.00 -3.11
N LEU A 575 -0.31 -23.92 -3.87
CA LEU A 575 0.08 -22.55 -3.51
C LEU A 575 -0.73 -21.98 -2.33
N TYR A 576 -1.93 -22.50 -2.08
CA TYR A 576 -2.84 -22.02 -1.04
C TYR A 576 -2.85 -22.87 0.23
N LYS A 577 -2.02 -23.93 0.30
CA LYS A 577 -1.87 -24.77 1.50
C LYS A 577 -0.90 -24.16 2.49
N MET A 578 -1.23 -22.98 3.01
CA MET A 578 -0.59 -22.52 4.25
C MET A 578 -1.12 -23.38 5.42
N SER A 579 -0.23 -23.91 6.23
CA SER A 579 -0.59 -24.59 7.47
C SER A 579 -1.31 -23.62 8.43
N ALA A 580 -2.15 -24.13 9.30
CA ALA A 580 -2.79 -23.32 10.34
C ALA A 580 -1.76 -22.54 11.19
N HIS A 581 -0.57 -23.10 11.38
CA HIS A 581 0.54 -22.48 12.10
C HIS A 581 1.14 -21.29 11.33
N GLU A 582 1.33 -21.38 10.02
CA GLU A 582 1.81 -20.27 9.19
C GLU A 582 0.80 -19.14 9.10
N VAL A 583 -0.50 -19.47 9.02
CA VAL A 583 -1.57 -18.47 9.09
C VAL A 583 -1.58 -17.77 10.45
N GLU A 584 -1.33 -18.50 11.54
CA GLU A 584 -1.26 -17.92 12.89
C GLU A 584 0.01 -17.08 13.09
N GLN A 585 1.14 -17.47 12.53
CA GLN A 585 2.37 -16.66 12.52
C GLN A 585 2.17 -15.37 11.73
N LEU A 586 1.55 -15.45 10.55
CA LEU A 586 1.16 -14.28 9.75
C LEU A 586 0.22 -13.36 10.52
N ARG A 587 -0.77 -13.92 11.16
CA ARG A 587 -1.70 -13.21 12.03
C ARG A 587 -0.97 -12.51 13.18
N GLY A 588 0.02 -13.16 13.78
CA GLY A 588 0.91 -12.58 14.78
C GLY A 588 1.73 -11.41 14.22
N SER A 589 2.27 -11.54 13.01
CA SER A 589 3.04 -10.49 12.34
C SER A 589 2.19 -9.29 11.96
N LEU A 590 0.96 -9.51 11.48
CA LEU A 590 0.01 -8.47 11.08
C LEU A 590 -0.69 -7.81 12.27
N ARG A 591 -0.67 -8.43 13.45
CA ARG A 591 -1.24 -7.84 14.69
C ARG A 591 -0.61 -6.51 15.08
N LEU A 592 0.62 -6.22 14.63
CA LEU A 592 1.31 -4.97 14.96
C LEU A 592 1.42 -4.00 13.79
N SER A 593 1.18 -4.46 12.56
CA SER A 593 1.18 -3.63 11.37
C SER A 593 -0.21 -3.01 11.13
N GLY A 594 -0.81 -2.38 12.11
CA GLY A 594 -2.04 -1.63 11.90
C GLY A 594 -1.88 -0.69 10.70
N GLY A 595 -2.55 -1.00 9.61
CA GLY A 595 -2.56 -0.46 8.29
C GLY A 595 -1.72 0.79 7.98
N ALA A 596 -0.91 0.72 6.95
CA ALA A 596 -0.46 1.90 6.23
C ALA A 596 -1.60 2.38 5.31
#